data_926fa4056a9c2ff5fa63005aed8840b6
#
_entry.id   926fa4056a9c2ff5fa63005aed8840b6
#
_cell.length_a   1.000
_cell.length_b   1.000
_cell.length_c   1.000
_cell.angle_alpha   90.00
_cell.angle_beta   90.00
_cell.angle_gamma   90.00
#
_symmetry.space_group_name_H-M   'P 1'
#
loop_
_entity.id
_entity.type
_entity.pdbx_description
1 polymer ?
#
loop_
_entity_poly.entity_id
_entity_poly.type
_entity_poly.pdbx_seq_one_letter_code
_entity_poly.pdbx_strand_id
1 'polypeptide(L)'
;MLGLGAACASMLTVASKVFYVYEDPRIAEVEGLLAGANCGGCGFPGCSGAAAAVVGGKAAPGVCVVAGLETAIQVAAVMGIDPGTVEPLKSLNTCLGGNRADDKYYYSGVNSCRALSALYGGKRECRVGCLGFGDCIASCRFDAIHMGPDGYPVVDEMKCVGCGACEKACPKSILQVRTISQRLLHFNQEDDALAPCQQTCPAEIDIPRYIACIRDGDYEGAVTTIRERNPLLLTCGRVCPHPCEDYCRRGIEDEPVSINQLKRFAADYEMNSGRRLPIPCAADTGKKVAVIGGGPAGLTCAYFLRRLGHGVTLFDMMPQLGGMVRYGIPEYRLPKEVLQWEIDGILNLGIDHRPSVKLGEDFTLASLEDEGFDAVFLGIGAWKDYSLRIEGENMKGCYTGIDFLTKFALKQQSNTGKNDIPIGRKCAVIGGGNTAIDCVRTLVRLGAEEVSIVYRRTRKEMPANDVEIVAAEHEGVKFHFLAAPTRVISDDNGNAAHLEFLKMELGEPD
;
A
#
# COMPACT_ATOMS: atom_id res chain seq x y z
N MET A 1 -43.36 44.28 -49.09
CA MET A 1 -42.74 44.50 -47.77
C MET A 1 -43.70 44.25 -46.60
N LEU A 2 -44.89 44.85 -46.55
CA LEU A 2 -45.89 44.67 -45.50
C LEU A 2 -46.34 43.20 -45.30
N GLY A 3 -46.54 42.44 -46.38
CA GLY A 3 -47.00 41.05 -46.32
C GLY A 3 -45.96 40.08 -45.73
N LEU A 4 -44.69 40.32 -46.02
CA LEU A 4 -43.58 39.49 -45.47
C LEU A 4 -43.41 39.75 -43.97
N GLY A 5 -43.56 41.02 -43.56
CA GLY A 5 -43.47 41.36 -42.12
C GLY A 5 -44.64 40.77 -41.31
N ALA A 6 -45.85 40.75 -41.83
CA ALA A 6 -46.99 40.13 -41.19
C ALA A 6 -46.87 38.59 -41.10
N ALA A 7 -46.30 37.93 -42.11
CA ALA A 7 -46.06 36.50 -42.13
C ALA A 7 -44.99 36.12 -41.10
N CYS A 8 -43.86 36.83 -41.01
CA CYS A 8 -42.81 36.62 -40.01
C CYS A 8 -43.33 36.87 -38.58
N ALA A 9 -44.11 37.94 -38.36
CA ALA A 9 -44.67 38.19 -37.01
C ALA A 9 -45.69 37.12 -36.61
N SER A 10 -46.48 36.60 -37.50
CA SER A 10 -47.41 35.49 -37.22
C SER A 10 -46.68 34.22 -36.94
N MET A 11 -45.60 33.91 -37.68
CA MET A 11 -44.78 32.76 -37.49
C MET A 11 -44.05 32.80 -36.13
N LEU A 12 -43.46 33.93 -35.73
CA LEU A 12 -42.82 34.14 -34.44
C LEU A 12 -43.83 34.03 -33.29
N THR A 13 -45.07 34.56 -33.48
CA THR A 13 -46.14 34.49 -32.47
C THR A 13 -46.60 33.03 -32.25
N VAL A 14 -46.71 32.25 -33.34
CA VAL A 14 -47.07 30.85 -33.29
C VAL A 14 -45.90 30.05 -32.66
N ALA A 15 -44.68 30.31 -33.10
CA ALA A 15 -43.47 29.64 -32.53
C ALA A 15 -43.33 29.94 -31.04
N SER A 16 -43.52 31.18 -30.59
CA SER A 16 -43.44 31.54 -29.18
C SER A 16 -44.50 30.85 -28.30
N LYS A 17 -45.69 30.56 -28.86
CA LYS A 17 -46.74 29.80 -28.16
C LYS A 17 -46.49 28.29 -28.17
N VAL A 18 -45.98 27.75 -29.27
CA VAL A 18 -45.71 26.29 -29.41
C VAL A 18 -44.49 25.88 -28.63
N PHE A 19 -43.45 26.71 -28.59
CA PHE A 19 -42.21 26.45 -27.88
C PHE A 19 -42.13 27.15 -26.51
N TYR A 20 -43.27 27.66 -26.00
CA TYR A 20 -43.31 28.25 -24.66
C TYR A 20 -43.06 27.19 -23.59
N VAL A 21 -41.95 27.31 -22.91
CA VAL A 21 -41.65 26.55 -21.71
C VAL A 21 -42.03 27.42 -20.52
N TYR A 22 -42.97 26.95 -19.70
CA TYR A 22 -43.30 27.64 -18.46
C TYR A 22 -42.14 27.52 -17.49
N GLU A 23 -41.51 28.64 -17.20
CA GLU A 23 -40.57 28.75 -16.08
C GLU A 23 -41.29 29.39 -14.88
N ASP A 24 -41.16 28.79 -13.73
CA ASP A 24 -41.69 29.34 -12.48
C ASP A 24 -41.02 30.70 -12.21
N PRO A 25 -41.79 31.83 -12.10
CA PRO A 25 -41.19 33.15 -11.89
C PRO A 25 -40.33 33.26 -10.65
N ARG A 26 -40.54 32.39 -9.67
CA ARG A 26 -39.72 32.32 -8.47
C ARG A 26 -38.27 31.91 -8.76
N ILE A 27 -38.01 31.21 -9.87
CA ILE A 27 -36.66 30.84 -10.25
C ILE A 27 -35.79 32.09 -10.49
N ALA A 28 -36.31 33.05 -11.25
CA ALA A 28 -35.61 34.32 -11.52
C ALA A 28 -35.41 35.16 -10.24
N GLU A 29 -36.40 35.15 -9.35
CA GLU A 29 -36.36 35.85 -8.07
C GLU A 29 -35.31 35.24 -7.13
N VAL A 30 -35.30 33.90 -6.99
CA VAL A 30 -34.31 33.18 -6.23
C VAL A 30 -32.91 33.34 -6.83
N GLU A 31 -32.76 33.24 -8.16
CA GLU A 31 -31.47 33.46 -8.82
C GLU A 31 -30.90 34.86 -8.55
N GLY A 32 -31.75 35.88 -8.53
CA GLY A 32 -31.37 37.26 -8.20
C GLY A 32 -30.87 37.46 -6.78
N LEU A 33 -31.30 36.60 -5.85
CA LEU A 33 -30.82 36.58 -4.45
C LEU A 33 -29.52 35.84 -4.28
N LEU A 34 -29.21 34.86 -5.13
CA LEU A 34 -27.98 34.10 -5.06
C LEU A 34 -26.75 34.95 -5.41
N ALA A 35 -25.55 34.50 -5.01
CA ALA A 35 -24.30 35.25 -5.15
C ALA A 35 -23.88 35.60 -6.60
N GLY A 36 -24.55 35.07 -7.62
CA GLY A 36 -24.25 35.33 -9.03
C GLY A 36 -22.89 34.82 -9.54
N ALA A 37 -22.08 34.20 -8.66
CA ALA A 37 -20.70 33.80 -8.93
C ALA A 37 -20.58 32.61 -9.90
N ASN A 38 -21.65 31.86 -10.14
CA ASN A 38 -21.68 30.65 -10.98
C ASN A 38 -20.54 29.66 -10.69
N CYS A 39 -20.11 29.59 -9.41
CA CYS A 39 -18.91 28.87 -8.99
C CYS A 39 -19.05 27.35 -8.95
N GLY A 40 -20.31 26.84 -8.99
CA GLY A 40 -20.60 25.40 -8.87
C GLY A 40 -20.32 24.80 -7.48
N GLY A 41 -19.97 25.60 -6.47
CA GLY A 41 -19.64 25.15 -5.11
C GLY A 41 -20.83 24.51 -4.38
N CYS A 42 -22.05 24.85 -4.77
CA CYS A 42 -23.28 24.23 -4.26
C CYS A 42 -23.63 22.88 -4.94
N GLY A 43 -22.83 22.40 -5.90
CA GLY A 43 -23.06 21.16 -6.63
C GLY A 43 -23.98 21.29 -7.86
N PHE A 44 -24.50 22.47 -8.14
CA PHE A 44 -25.33 22.74 -9.30
C PHE A 44 -24.56 23.49 -10.41
N PRO A 45 -24.96 23.32 -11.70
CA PRO A 45 -24.31 23.97 -12.86
C PRO A 45 -24.65 25.44 -12.94
N GLY A 46 -24.18 26.27 -12.02
CA GLY A 46 -24.44 27.70 -11.96
C GLY A 46 -25.60 28.11 -11.04
N CYS A 47 -25.80 29.43 -10.88
CA CYS A 47 -26.83 29.98 -9.96
C CYS A 47 -28.24 29.70 -10.42
N SER A 48 -28.51 29.73 -11.74
CA SER A 48 -29.83 29.40 -12.31
C SER A 48 -30.21 27.92 -12.03
N GLY A 49 -29.26 26.99 -12.18
CA GLY A 49 -29.47 25.58 -11.84
C GLY A 49 -29.76 25.37 -10.35
N ALA A 50 -29.08 26.12 -9.48
CA ALA A 50 -29.33 26.08 -8.03
C ALA A 50 -30.73 26.67 -7.71
N ALA A 51 -31.12 27.80 -8.31
CA ALA A 51 -32.41 28.41 -8.14
C ALA A 51 -33.56 27.48 -8.58
N ALA A 52 -33.41 26.87 -9.76
CA ALA A 52 -34.38 25.87 -10.25
C ALA A 52 -34.51 24.67 -9.32
N ALA A 53 -33.40 24.21 -8.72
CA ALA A 53 -33.42 23.12 -7.78
C ALA A 53 -34.12 23.49 -6.45
N VAL A 54 -33.93 24.72 -5.96
CA VAL A 54 -34.62 25.23 -4.76
C VAL A 54 -36.13 25.35 -5.01
N VAL A 55 -36.52 25.99 -6.10
CA VAL A 55 -37.93 26.15 -6.46
C VAL A 55 -38.61 24.81 -6.72
N GLY A 56 -37.87 23.86 -7.30
CA GLY A 56 -38.36 22.50 -7.52
C GLY A 56 -38.34 21.61 -6.25
N GLY A 57 -37.97 22.13 -5.07
CA GLY A 57 -37.92 21.38 -3.82
C GLY A 57 -36.80 20.34 -3.74
N LYS A 58 -35.82 20.37 -4.65
CA LYS A 58 -34.67 19.46 -4.71
C LYS A 58 -33.47 19.96 -3.91
N ALA A 59 -33.49 21.20 -3.49
CA ALA A 59 -32.43 21.79 -2.68
C ALA A 59 -33.04 22.70 -1.60
N ALA A 60 -32.32 22.82 -0.49
CA ALA A 60 -32.72 23.70 0.63
C ALA A 60 -32.46 25.19 0.26
N PRO A 61 -33.18 26.17 0.93
CA PRO A 61 -32.93 27.60 0.72
C PRO A 61 -31.48 28.03 0.92
N GLY A 62 -30.77 27.38 1.83
CA GLY A 62 -29.34 27.61 2.13
C GLY A 62 -28.37 26.92 1.20
N VAL A 63 -28.77 26.45 0.03
CA VAL A 63 -27.91 25.71 -0.93
C VAL A 63 -26.69 26.49 -1.40
N CYS A 64 -26.77 27.82 -1.45
CA CYS A 64 -25.68 28.67 -1.87
C CYS A 64 -24.63 28.84 -0.75
N VAL A 65 -23.55 28.08 -0.81
CA VAL A 65 -22.47 28.11 0.21
C VAL A 65 -21.74 29.46 0.27
N VAL A 66 -21.83 30.29 -0.79
CA VAL A 66 -21.15 31.62 -0.86
C VAL A 66 -22.00 32.74 -0.29
N ALA A 67 -23.32 32.67 -0.43
CA ALA A 67 -24.22 33.76 -0.12
C ALA A 67 -24.56 33.92 1.36
N GLY A 68 -24.31 32.91 2.17
CA GLY A 68 -24.48 32.97 3.64
C GLY A 68 -25.92 32.86 4.14
N LEU A 69 -26.09 33.04 5.46
CA LEU A 69 -27.36 32.85 6.15
C LEU A 69 -28.43 33.85 5.73
N GLU A 70 -28.05 35.12 5.52
CA GLU A 70 -29.00 36.16 5.17
C GLU A 70 -29.72 35.88 3.84
N THR A 71 -28.96 35.43 2.85
CA THR A 71 -29.54 35.00 1.55
C THR A 71 -30.44 33.76 1.73
N ALA A 72 -30.04 32.80 2.56
CA ALA A 72 -30.87 31.64 2.84
C ALA A 72 -32.24 32.02 3.45
N ILE A 73 -32.26 33.01 4.35
CA ILE A 73 -33.50 33.57 4.91
C ILE A 73 -34.37 34.22 3.83
N GLN A 74 -33.76 35.03 2.94
CA GLN A 74 -34.48 35.71 1.84
C GLN A 74 -35.04 34.68 0.86
N VAL A 75 -34.27 33.69 0.46
CA VAL A 75 -34.71 32.58 -0.41
C VAL A 75 -35.85 31.79 0.24
N ALA A 76 -35.74 31.50 1.52
CA ALA A 76 -36.79 30.82 2.29
C ALA A 76 -38.11 31.65 2.33
N ALA A 77 -38.00 32.98 2.43
CA ALA A 77 -39.14 33.86 2.41
C ALA A 77 -39.85 33.82 1.04
N VAL A 78 -39.10 33.83 -0.09
CA VAL A 78 -39.68 33.67 -1.45
C VAL A 78 -40.38 32.32 -1.59
N MET A 79 -39.81 31.27 -0.97
CA MET A 79 -40.38 29.92 -1.02
C MET A 79 -41.51 29.68 -0.02
N GLY A 80 -41.73 30.59 0.94
CA GLY A 80 -42.72 30.44 2.01
C GLY A 80 -42.43 29.31 2.99
N ILE A 81 -41.15 28.99 3.22
CA ILE A 81 -40.71 27.91 4.08
C ILE A 81 -39.77 28.45 5.18
N ASP A 82 -39.62 27.68 6.26
CA ASP A 82 -38.65 28.00 7.31
C ASP A 82 -37.20 27.77 6.77
N PRO A 83 -36.30 28.76 6.89
CA PRO A 83 -34.89 28.59 6.50
C PRO A 83 -34.14 27.51 7.26
N GLY A 84 -34.66 27.10 8.41
CA GLY A 84 -33.96 26.19 9.32
C GLY A 84 -32.72 26.85 9.94
N THR A 85 -32.00 26.08 10.76
CA THR A 85 -30.69 26.49 11.28
C THR A 85 -29.61 26.19 10.24
N VAL A 86 -29.12 27.23 9.56
CA VAL A 86 -28.02 27.09 8.59
C VAL A 86 -26.72 27.41 9.31
N GLU A 87 -25.93 26.39 9.62
CA GLU A 87 -24.57 26.58 10.12
C GLU A 87 -23.59 26.76 8.97
N PRO A 88 -22.63 27.72 9.08
CA PRO A 88 -21.63 27.91 8.05
C PRO A 88 -20.69 26.71 7.93
N LEU A 89 -20.50 26.23 6.70
CA LEU A 89 -19.52 25.21 6.38
C LEU A 89 -18.13 25.86 6.27
N LYS A 90 -17.13 25.27 6.89
CA LYS A 90 -15.72 25.71 6.82
C LYS A 90 -14.81 24.53 6.52
N SER A 91 -13.76 24.76 5.78
CA SER A 91 -12.73 23.77 5.58
C SER A 91 -11.86 23.67 6.83
N LEU A 92 -11.60 22.44 7.25
CA LEU A 92 -10.72 22.12 8.36
C LEU A 92 -9.53 21.29 7.84
N ASN A 93 -8.33 21.65 8.26
CA ASN A 93 -7.16 20.83 8.06
C ASN A 93 -6.97 19.87 9.25
N THR A 94 -6.98 18.57 8.98
CA THR A 94 -6.80 17.52 9.99
C THR A 94 -5.33 17.08 10.14
N CYS A 95 -4.43 17.56 9.28
CA CYS A 95 -3.00 17.23 9.32
C CYS A 95 -2.17 18.37 9.92
N LEU A 96 -1.49 18.10 11.01
CA LEU A 96 -0.52 19.00 11.63
C LEU A 96 0.93 18.48 11.50
N GLY A 97 1.16 17.41 10.73
CA GLY A 97 2.49 16.79 10.55
C GLY A 97 3.41 17.61 9.66
N GLY A 98 2.98 17.89 8.43
CA GLY A 98 3.77 18.67 7.47
C GLY A 98 5.21 18.16 7.32
N ASN A 99 6.18 19.04 7.51
CA ASN A 99 7.61 18.72 7.42
C ASN A 99 8.16 17.90 8.60
N ARG A 100 7.36 17.61 9.62
CA ARG A 100 7.73 16.72 10.72
C ARG A 100 7.59 15.23 10.38
N ALA A 101 6.93 14.91 9.27
CA ALA A 101 6.82 13.54 8.79
C ALA A 101 7.98 13.24 7.83
N ASP A 102 8.72 12.17 8.09
CA ASP A 102 9.82 11.72 7.26
C ASP A 102 9.37 11.24 5.88
N ASP A 103 10.27 11.28 4.90
CA ASP A 103 10.04 10.81 3.55
C ASP A 103 10.63 9.40 3.38
N LYS A 104 9.86 8.45 2.84
CA LYS A 104 10.29 7.08 2.51
C LYS A 104 11.26 7.05 1.35
N TYR A 105 11.15 7.99 0.42
CA TYR A 105 11.94 8.06 -0.80
C TYR A 105 12.01 9.49 -1.32
N TYR A 106 13.04 9.78 -2.09
CA TYR A 106 13.15 11.04 -2.80
C TYR A 106 12.25 11.02 -4.04
N TYR A 107 11.40 12.03 -4.17
CA TYR A 107 10.49 12.18 -5.31
C TYR A 107 11.01 13.25 -6.27
N SER A 108 11.23 12.86 -7.53
CA SER A 108 11.55 13.75 -8.64
C SER A 108 10.53 13.55 -9.76
N GLY A 109 9.48 14.32 -9.76
CA GLY A 109 8.37 14.20 -10.72
C GLY A 109 7.49 15.44 -10.75
N VAL A 110 6.27 15.30 -11.25
CA VAL A 110 5.30 16.39 -11.36
C VAL A 110 4.92 16.90 -9.96
N ASN A 111 5.00 18.20 -9.74
CA ASN A 111 4.60 18.86 -8.49
C ASN A 111 3.07 18.86 -8.33
N SER A 112 2.50 17.71 -7.99
CA SER A 112 1.07 17.51 -7.75
C SER A 112 0.89 16.44 -6.68
N CYS A 113 0.05 16.71 -5.70
CA CYS A 113 -0.32 15.76 -4.66
C CYS A 113 -1.00 14.53 -5.25
N ARG A 114 -1.83 14.71 -6.28
CA ARG A 114 -2.51 13.61 -6.96
C ARG A 114 -1.52 12.69 -7.66
N ALA A 115 -0.56 13.23 -8.41
CA ALA A 115 0.48 12.45 -9.09
C ALA A 115 1.35 11.69 -8.08
N LEU A 116 1.78 12.35 -7.01
CA LEU A 116 2.59 11.73 -5.96
C LEU A 116 1.81 10.66 -5.18
N SER A 117 0.52 10.88 -4.92
CA SER A 117 -0.32 9.90 -4.22
C SER A 117 -0.51 8.60 -5.02
N ALA A 118 -0.44 8.65 -6.34
CA ALA A 118 -0.50 7.47 -7.20
C ALA A 118 0.75 6.58 -7.07
N LEU A 119 1.87 7.12 -6.56
CA LEU A 119 3.10 6.38 -6.32
C LEU A 119 3.15 5.92 -4.85
N TYR A 120 2.80 4.66 -4.61
CA TYR A 120 2.83 4.03 -3.27
C TYR A 120 2.11 4.83 -2.17
N GLY A 121 1.05 5.55 -2.53
CA GLY A 121 0.30 6.40 -1.60
C GLY A 121 1.02 7.69 -1.19
N GLY A 122 2.15 8.03 -1.82
CA GLY A 122 2.94 9.22 -1.54
C GLY A 122 4.24 8.96 -0.81
N LYS A 123 5.14 9.96 -0.84
CA LYS A 123 6.51 9.86 -0.33
C LYS A 123 6.63 9.88 1.20
N ARG A 124 5.62 10.37 1.91
CA ARG A 124 5.66 10.48 3.38
C ARG A 124 5.53 9.12 4.06
N GLU A 125 6.24 8.90 5.15
CA GLU A 125 6.03 7.74 6.02
C GLU A 125 4.62 7.74 6.60
N CYS A 126 4.14 8.91 7.01
CA CYS A 126 2.76 9.10 7.42
C CYS A 126 1.82 8.97 6.22
N ARG A 127 1.03 7.91 6.18
CA ARG A 127 0.16 7.55 5.04
C ARG A 127 -0.98 8.53 4.82
N VAL A 128 -1.50 9.12 5.90
CA VAL A 128 -2.56 10.14 5.88
C VAL A 128 -1.99 11.57 5.87
N GLY A 129 -0.68 11.73 5.89
CA GLY A 129 0.00 13.02 5.98
C GLY A 129 -0.09 13.84 4.70
N CYS A 130 0.01 15.16 4.87
CA CYS A 130 0.08 16.12 3.77
C CYS A 130 1.30 15.86 2.88
N LEU A 131 1.09 15.84 1.55
CA LEU A 131 2.16 15.65 0.56
C LEU A 131 2.89 16.95 0.18
N GLY A 132 2.35 18.10 0.55
CA GLY A 132 3.03 19.40 0.48
C GLY A 132 3.04 20.12 -0.87
N PHE A 133 2.44 19.59 -1.95
CA PHE A 133 2.47 20.23 -3.28
C PHE A 133 1.37 21.27 -3.54
N GLY A 134 0.40 21.43 -2.63
CA GLY A 134 -0.56 22.52 -2.70
C GLY A 134 -1.67 22.42 -3.73
N ASP A 135 -2.06 21.22 -4.21
CA ASP A 135 -3.20 21.04 -5.12
C ASP A 135 -4.49 21.65 -4.54
N CYS A 136 -4.66 21.61 -3.23
CA CYS A 136 -5.76 22.25 -2.51
C CYS A 136 -5.72 23.77 -2.57
N ILE A 137 -4.53 24.38 -2.56
CA ILE A 137 -4.33 25.83 -2.68
C ILE A 137 -4.70 26.27 -4.08
N ALA A 138 -4.19 25.57 -5.11
CA ALA A 138 -4.49 25.83 -6.51
C ALA A 138 -5.99 25.68 -6.84
N SER A 139 -6.73 24.84 -6.09
CA SER A 139 -8.17 24.65 -6.25
C SER A 139 -9.03 25.72 -5.58
N CYS A 140 -8.45 26.50 -4.66
CA CYS A 140 -9.17 27.51 -3.88
C CYS A 140 -9.33 28.81 -4.69
N ARG A 141 -10.58 29.13 -5.10
CA ARG A 141 -10.90 30.38 -5.82
C ARG A 141 -11.07 31.60 -4.91
N PHE A 142 -11.07 31.38 -3.61
CA PHE A 142 -11.34 32.42 -2.59
C PHE A 142 -10.09 32.86 -1.85
N ASP A 143 -8.92 32.37 -2.27
CA ASP A 143 -7.64 32.65 -1.62
C ASP A 143 -7.69 32.42 -0.10
N ALA A 144 -8.41 31.37 0.31
CA ALA A 144 -8.62 31.03 1.71
C ALA A 144 -7.63 29.98 2.23
N ILE A 145 -6.71 29.48 1.38
CA ILE A 145 -5.77 28.43 1.76
C ILE A 145 -4.38 28.82 1.32
N HIS A 146 -3.42 28.74 2.23
CA HIS A 146 -1.99 28.94 1.94
C HIS A 146 -1.16 27.84 2.59
N MET A 147 0.08 27.65 2.12
CA MET A 147 1.01 26.72 2.75
C MET A 147 1.62 27.38 3.98
N GLY A 148 1.45 26.74 5.14
CA GLY A 148 2.09 27.19 6.38
C GLY A 148 3.59 26.89 6.38
N PRO A 149 4.33 27.51 7.32
CA PRO A 149 5.79 27.32 7.46
C PRO A 149 6.17 25.85 7.75
N ASP A 150 5.30 25.11 8.39
CA ASP A 150 5.49 23.69 8.71
C ASP A 150 5.17 22.75 7.55
N GLY A 151 4.85 23.25 6.34
CA GLY A 151 4.63 22.45 5.13
C GLY A 151 3.29 21.74 5.05
N TYR A 152 2.27 22.23 5.74
CA TYR A 152 0.88 21.81 5.59
C TYR A 152 -0.05 23.00 5.32
N PRO A 153 -1.23 22.80 4.68
CA PRO A 153 -2.12 23.88 4.34
C PRO A 153 -2.79 24.48 5.59
N VAL A 154 -2.82 25.81 5.64
CA VAL A 154 -3.54 26.59 6.65
C VAL A 154 -4.75 27.23 5.98
N VAL A 155 -5.90 27.14 6.62
CA VAL A 155 -7.16 27.68 6.11
C VAL A 155 -7.49 28.98 6.86
N ASP A 156 -7.72 30.06 6.10
CA ASP A 156 -8.30 31.28 6.62
C ASP A 156 -9.82 31.10 6.69
N GLU A 157 -10.34 30.91 7.90
CA GLU A 157 -11.77 30.70 8.13
C GLU A 157 -12.63 31.90 7.76
N MET A 158 -12.09 33.11 7.75
CA MET A 158 -12.82 34.32 7.37
C MET A 158 -13.07 34.37 5.85
N LYS A 159 -12.11 33.93 5.06
CA LYS A 159 -12.20 33.86 3.61
C LYS A 159 -12.88 32.58 3.12
N CYS A 160 -12.87 31.51 3.93
CA CYS A 160 -13.40 30.22 3.54
C CYS A 160 -14.94 30.24 3.46
N VAL A 161 -15.48 29.86 2.31
CA VAL A 161 -16.94 29.76 2.07
C VAL A 161 -17.47 28.33 2.12
N GLY A 162 -16.64 27.34 2.44
CA GLY A 162 -17.06 25.93 2.57
C GLY A 162 -17.44 25.25 1.24
N CYS A 163 -16.91 25.70 0.10
CA CYS A 163 -17.29 25.19 -1.23
C CYS A 163 -16.83 23.75 -1.54
N GLY A 164 -15.97 23.15 -0.74
CA GLY A 164 -15.49 21.76 -0.89
C GLY A 164 -14.46 21.52 -1.99
N ALA A 165 -14.02 22.54 -2.74
CA ALA A 165 -13.04 22.36 -3.83
C ALA A 165 -11.71 21.80 -3.33
N CYS A 166 -11.23 22.24 -2.18
CA CYS A 166 -9.99 21.76 -1.56
C CYS A 166 -10.08 20.32 -1.05
N GLU A 167 -11.24 19.93 -0.53
CA GLU A 167 -11.52 18.55 -0.11
C GLU A 167 -11.46 17.59 -1.31
N LYS A 168 -12.11 17.95 -2.44
CA LYS A 168 -12.07 17.17 -3.69
C LYS A 168 -10.68 17.11 -4.33
N ALA A 169 -9.86 18.14 -4.13
CA ALA A 169 -8.52 18.21 -4.70
C ALA A 169 -7.50 17.42 -3.87
N CYS A 170 -7.78 17.17 -2.59
CA CYS A 170 -6.85 16.51 -1.68
C CYS A 170 -6.92 14.99 -1.78
N PRO A 171 -5.89 14.29 -2.33
CA PRO A 171 -5.90 12.83 -2.44
C PRO A 171 -5.71 12.13 -1.08
N LYS A 172 -5.43 12.90 -0.01
CA LYS A 172 -5.25 12.40 1.35
C LYS A 172 -6.40 12.74 2.28
N SER A 173 -7.44 13.40 1.78
CA SER A 173 -8.64 13.79 2.54
C SER A 173 -8.34 14.56 3.85
N ILE A 174 -7.19 15.23 3.92
CA ILE A 174 -6.81 16.01 5.11
C ILE A 174 -7.55 17.34 5.25
N LEU A 175 -8.19 17.80 4.18
CA LEU A 175 -9.07 18.96 4.21
C LEU A 175 -10.51 18.46 4.16
N GLN A 176 -11.27 18.77 5.18
CA GLN A 176 -12.65 18.34 5.33
C GLN A 176 -13.54 19.55 5.53
N VAL A 177 -14.67 19.62 4.81
CA VAL A 177 -15.64 20.69 4.96
C VAL A 177 -16.74 20.26 5.91
N ARG A 178 -16.83 20.91 7.06
CA ARG A 178 -17.74 20.56 8.15
C ARG A 178 -18.36 21.83 8.77
N THR A 179 -19.51 21.69 9.39
CA THR A 179 -20.07 22.71 10.29
C THR A 179 -19.39 22.65 11.65
N ILE A 180 -19.57 23.70 12.47
CA ILE A 180 -19.05 23.70 13.86
C ILE A 180 -19.67 22.58 14.68
N SER A 181 -20.99 22.38 14.54
CA SER A 181 -21.69 21.28 15.22
C SER A 181 -21.18 19.92 14.81
N GLN A 182 -20.94 19.69 13.51
CA GLN A 182 -20.32 18.47 13.03
C GLN A 182 -18.91 18.26 13.58
N ARG A 183 -18.10 19.32 13.69
CA ARG A 183 -16.77 19.23 14.30
C ARG A 183 -16.85 18.79 15.76
N LEU A 184 -17.82 19.29 16.54
CA LEU A 184 -18.01 18.93 17.94
C LEU A 184 -18.55 17.50 18.10
N LEU A 185 -19.52 17.13 17.29
CA LEU A 185 -20.14 15.79 17.34
C LEU A 185 -19.16 14.69 16.91
N HIS A 186 -18.25 15.01 15.96
CA HIS A 186 -17.25 14.07 15.42
C HIS A 186 -15.85 14.25 16.03
N PHE A 187 -15.71 15.04 17.09
CA PHE A 187 -14.41 15.33 17.72
C PHE A 187 -13.63 14.08 18.13
N ASN A 188 -14.32 12.98 18.45
CA ASN A 188 -13.75 11.69 18.79
C ASN A 188 -14.17 10.56 17.82
N GLN A 189 -14.78 10.88 16.68
CA GLN A 189 -15.11 9.88 15.66
C GLN A 189 -13.99 9.83 14.65
N GLU A 190 -13.27 8.71 14.68
CA GLU A 190 -12.08 8.43 13.90
C GLU A 190 -12.44 7.81 12.55
N ASP A 191 -13.36 8.38 11.78
CA ASP A 191 -13.80 7.79 10.52
C ASP A 191 -12.65 7.59 9.51
N ASP A 192 -11.50 8.30 9.70
CA ASP A 192 -10.34 8.24 8.80
C ASP A 192 -8.98 8.12 9.51
N ALA A 193 -8.90 8.05 10.83
CA ALA A 193 -7.64 7.93 11.55
C ALA A 193 -7.25 6.46 11.74
N LEU A 194 -6.33 5.97 10.92
CA LEU A 194 -5.79 4.63 11.05
C LEU A 194 -4.95 4.50 12.33
N ALA A 195 -5.10 3.39 13.06
CA ALA A 195 -4.24 3.07 14.18
C ALA A 195 -2.76 3.03 13.76
N PRO A 196 -1.79 3.47 14.60
CA PRO A 196 -0.37 3.46 14.25
C PRO A 196 0.13 2.11 13.73
N CYS A 197 -0.31 1.02 14.33
CA CYS A 197 0.02 -0.33 13.88
C CYS A 197 -0.49 -0.63 12.45
N GLN A 198 -1.68 -0.13 12.09
CA GLN A 198 -2.22 -0.26 10.73
C GLN A 198 -1.47 0.64 9.75
N GLN A 199 -1.16 1.88 10.13
CA GLN A 199 -0.39 2.82 9.30
C GLN A 199 1.00 2.29 8.96
N THR A 200 1.67 1.65 9.93
CA THR A 200 3.01 1.11 9.78
C THR A 200 3.02 -0.23 9.01
N CYS A 201 1.89 -0.92 8.95
CA CYS A 201 1.79 -2.18 8.23
C CYS A 201 1.93 -1.95 6.70
N PRO A 202 2.95 -2.52 6.01
CA PRO A 202 3.11 -2.33 4.57
C PRO A 202 1.91 -2.83 3.73
N ALA A 203 1.16 -3.80 4.25
CA ALA A 203 -0.05 -4.33 3.60
C ALA A 203 -1.33 -3.62 4.04
N GLU A 204 -1.27 -2.65 4.96
CA GLU A 204 -2.43 -1.91 5.47
C GLU A 204 -3.53 -2.78 6.10
N ILE A 205 -3.15 -3.90 6.70
CA ILE A 205 -4.11 -4.80 7.34
C ILE A 205 -4.83 -4.03 8.46
N ASP A 206 -6.15 -4.15 8.53
CA ASP A 206 -6.94 -3.63 9.64
C ASP A 206 -6.67 -4.44 10.90
N ILE A 207 -5.58 -4.06 11.59
CA ILE A 207 -5.07 -4.76 12.76
C ILE A 207 -6.05 -4.67 13.93
N PRO A 208 -6.61 -3.50 14.29
CA PRO A 208 -7.59 -3.42 15.37
C PRO A 208 -8.79 -4.33 15.14
N ARG A 209 -9.30 -4.39 13.91
CA ARG A 209 -10.47 -5.18 13.57
C ARG A 209 -10.22 -6.68 13.71
N TYR A 210 -9.15 -7.22 13.15
CA TYR A 210 -8.93 -8.66 13.30
C TYR A 210 -8.59 -9.08 14.73
N ILE A 211 -7.94 -8.21 15.51
CA ILE A 211 -7.71 -8.45 16.94
C ILE A 211 -9.04 -8.45 17.72
N ALA A 212 -9.96 -7.53 17.41
CA ALA A 212 -11.30 -7.53 17.97
C ALA A 212 -12.06 -8.82 17.63
N CYS A 213 -12.01 -9.27 16.38
CA CYS A 213 -12.58 -10.57 15.97
C CYS A 213 -12.00 -11.74 16.80
N ILE A 214 -10.68 -11.78 17.02
CA ILE A 214 -10.04 -12.81 17.86
C ILE A 214 -10.54 -12.74 19.30
N ARG A 215 -10.60 -11.53 19.88
CA ARG A 215 -11.11 -11.31 21.25
C ARG A 215 -12.54 -11.84 21.41
N ASP A 216 -13.37 -11.63 20.40
CA ASP A 216 -14.79 -11.99 20.42
C ASP A 216 -15.03 -13.44 19.98
N GLY A 217 -13.95 -14.21 19.68
CA GLY A 217 -14.03 -15.62 19.26
C GLY A 217 -14.39 -15.82 17.78
N ASP A 218 -14.49 -14.74 17.00
CA ASP A 218 -14.75 -14.79 15.55
C ASP A 218 -13.43 -14.95 14.77
N TYR A 219 -12.86 -16.15 14.83
CA TYR A 219 -11.59 -16.44 14.15
C TYR A 219 -11.70 -16.43 12.64
N GLU A 220 -12.86 -16.78 12.08
CA GLU A 220 -13.12 -16.72 10.63
C GLU A 220 -13.20 -15.27 10.15
N GLY A 221 -13.83 -14.39 10.93
CA GLY A 221 -13.82 -12.94 10.68
C GLY A 221 -12.44 -12.33 10.75
N ALA A 222 -11.60 -12.79 11.67
CA ALA A 222 -10.20 -12.37 11.75
C ALA A 222 -9.42 -12.75 10.48
N VAL A 223 -9.51 -14.00 10.02
CA VAL A 223 -8.88 -14.46 8.77
C VAL A 223 -9.35 -13.66 7.57
N THR A 224 -10.68 -13.46 7.46
CA THR A 224 -11.27 -12.69 6.36
C THR A 224 -10.77 -11.25 6.33
N THR A 225 -10.71 -10.59 7.49
CA THR A 225 -10.20 -9.22 7.64
C THR A 225 -8.75 -9.11 7.20
N ILE A 226 -7.87 -10.03 7.62
CA ILE A 226 -6.47 -10.03 7.20
C ILE A 226 -6.37 -10.26 5.69
N ARG A 227 -7.17 -11.18 5.14
CA ARG A 227 -7.16 -11.57 3.72
C ARG A 227 -7.65 -10.47 2.78
N GLU A 228 -8.37 -9.47 3.28
CA GLU A 228 -8.73 -8.28 2.49
C GLU A 228 -7.50 -7.58 1.91
N ARG A 229 -6.37 -7.64 2.61
CA ARG A 229 -5.12 -6.95 2.25
C ARG A 229 -3.92 -7.87 2.04
N ASN A 230 -3.91 -9.05 2.65
CA ASN A 230 -2.79 -9.97 2.62
C ASN A 230 -3.26 -11.40 2.37
N PRO A 231 -3.05 -11.96 1.16
CA PRO A 231 -3.42 -13.36 0.87
C PRO A 231 -2.43 -14.38 1.44
N LEU A 232 -1.23 -13.96 1.88
CA LEU A 232 -0.17 -14.82 2.40
C LEU A 232 -0.10 -14.73 3.95
N LEU A 233 -1.20 -15.09 4.63
CA LEU A 233 -1.36 -14.96 6.08
C LEU A 233 -0.39 -15.84 6.86
N LEU A 234 -0.31 -17.12 6.49
CA LEU A 234 0.52 -18.13 7.14
C LEU A 234 2.00 -17.80 7.02
N THR A 235 2.41 -17.40 5.82
CA THR A 235 3.78 -16.93 5.54
C THR A 235 4.09 -15.68 6.37
N CYS A 236 3.25 -14.66 6.30
CA CYS A 236 3.45 -13.42 7.07
C CYS A 236 3.42 -13.66 8.58
N GLY A 237 2.61 -14.58 9.08
CA GLY A 237 2.58 -14.93 10.50
C GLY A 237 3.91 -15.51 11.02
N ARG A 238 4.76 -16.04 10.12
CA ARG A 238 6.02 -16.70 10.46
C ARG A 238 7.28 -15.87 10.21
N VAL A 239 7.26 -15.04 9.16
CA VAL A 239 8.48 -14.37 8.69
C VAL A 239 8.37 -12.84 8.60
N CYS A 240 7.24 -12.26 8.99
CA CYS A 240 7.07 -10.81 9.04
C CYS A 240 7.99 -10.20 10.12
N PRO A 241 8.73 -9.12 9.82
CA PRO A 241 9.49 -8.38 10.82
C PRO A 241 8.62 -7.55 11.78
N HIS A 242 7.31 -7.56 11.60
CA HIS A 242 6.24 -6.94 12.41
C HIS A 242 6.49 -5.50 12.90
N PRO A 243 6.83 -4.53 12.03
CA PRO A 243 7.07 -3.14 12.42
C PRO A 243 5.86 -2.49 13.11
N CYS A 244 4.67 -3.07 12.96
CA CYS A 244 3.46 -2.64 13.66
C CYS A 244 3.55 -2.77 15.19
N GLU A 245 4.39 -3.66 15.71
CA GLU A 245 4.64 -3.83 17.15
C GLU A 245 5.54 -2.71 17.68
N ASP A 246 6.55 -2.26 16.89
CA ASP A 246 7.44 -1.17 17.26
C ASP A 246 6.69 0.17 17.45
N TYR A 247 5.61 0.37 16.69
CA TYR A 247 4.76 1.56 16.76
C TYR A 247 3.47 1.33 17.55
N CYS A 248 3.37 0.24 18.30
CA CYS A 248 2.21 -0.04 19.11
C CYS A 248 2.12 0.94 20.30
N ARG A 249 1.00 1.67 20.41
CA ARG A 249 0.77 2.62 21.50
C ARG A 249 0.85 1.98 22.88
N ARG A 250 0.49 0.71 23.00
CA ARG A 250 0.61 -0.01 24.26
C ARG A 250 2.07 -0.10 24.74
N GLY A 251 3.03 -0.19 23.82
CA GLY A 251 4.47 -0.19 24.13
C GLY A 251 4.98 1.08 24.81
N ILE A 252 4.15 2.15 24.90
CA ILE A 252 4.46 3.36 25.68
C ILE A 252 4.22 3.10 27.18
N GLU A 253 3.26 2.25 27.52
CA GLU A 253 2.85 1.96 28.89
C GLU A 253 3.55 0.70 29.44
N ASP A 254 3.63 -0.37 28.64
CA ASP A 254 4.25 -1.63 28.99
C ASP A 254 4.83 -2.35 27.75
N GLU A 255 4.34 -3.53 27.37
CA GLU A 255 4.77 -4.26 26.18
C GLU A 255 3.80 -4.07 25.03
N PRO A 256 4.30 -4.02 23.77
CA PRO A 256 3.46 -4.02 22.59
C PRO A 256 2.49 -5.21 22.56
N VAL A 257 1.34 -5.02 21.94
CA VAL A 257 0.45 -6.16 21.63
C VAL A 257 1.18 -7.10 20.67
N SER A 258 1.17 -8.41 20.96
CA SER A 258 1.79 -9.44 20.09
C SER A 258 1.00 -9.63 18.78
N ILE A 259 0.99 -8.59 17.95
CA ILE A 259 0.16 -8.45 16.75
C ILE A 259 0.45 -9.58 15.75
N ASN A 260 1.74 -9.88 15.54
CA ASN A 260 2.14 -10.91 14.60
C ASN A 260 1.77 -12.32 15.06
N GLN A 261 1.86 -12.59 16.36
CA GLN A 261 1.46 -13.89 16.92
C GLN A 261 -0.05 -14.09 16.85
N LEU A 262 -0.84 -13.04 17.09
CA LEU A 262 -2.29 -13.08 16.93
C LEU A 262 -2.68 -13.31 15.45
N LYS A 263 -1.98 -12.67 14.51
CA LYS A 263 -2.15 -12.92 13.08
C LYS A 263 -1.83 -14.37 12.71
N ARG A 264 -0.71 -14.90 13.24
CA ARG A 264 -0.32 -16.30 13.06
C ARG A 264 -1.36 -17.25 13.62
N PHE A 265 -1.87 -16.98 14.82
CA PHE A 265 -2.94 -17.78 15.43
C PHE A 265 -4.16 -17.88 14.53
N ALA A 266 -4.66 -16.74 14.00
CA ALA A 266 -5.80 -16.75 13.09
C ALA A 266 -5.55 -17.56 11.81
N ALA A 267 -4.36 -17.41 11.23
CA ALA A 267 -3.96 -18.16 10.03
C ALA A 267 -3.85 -19.67 10.29
N ASP A 268 -3.21 -20.05 11.41
CA ASP A 268 -3.05 -21.46 11.82
C ASP A 268 -4.41 -22.09 12.19
N TYR A 269 -5.36 -21.32 12.73
CA TYR A 269 -6.72 -21.79 13.00
C TYR A 269 -7.40 -22.29 11.72
N GLU A 270 -7.35 -21.51 10.63
CA GLU A 270 -7.95 -21.94 9.36
C GLU A 270 -7.26 -23.19 8.80
N MET A 271 -5.93 -23.22 8.77
CA MET A 271 -5.19 -24.35 8.26
C MET A 271 -5.47 -25.63 9.06
N ASN A 272 -5.46 -25.54 10.39
CA ASN A 272 -5.67 -26.67 11.30
C ASN A 272 -7.12 -27.19 11.26
N SER A 273 -8.09 -26.34 10.91
CA SER A 273 -9.47 -26.78 10.70
C SER A 273 -9.64 -27.68 9.48
N GLY A 274 -8.66 -27.72 8.59
CA GLY A 274 -8.72 -28.42 7.31
C GLY A 274 -9.72 -27.82 6.31
N ARG A 275 -10.43 -26.77 6.70
CA ARG A 275 -11.44 -26.11 5.87
C ARG A 275 -10.95 -24.73 5.42
N ARG A 276 -10.94 -24.50 4.12
CA ARG A 276 -10.64 -23.17 3.57
C ARG A 276 -11.89 -22.30 3.59
N LEU A 277 -11.72 -21.08 4.09
CA LEU A 277 -12.80 -20.10 4.04
C LEU A 277 -13.02 -19.63 2.59
N PRO A 278 -14.28 -19.44 2.17
CA PRO A 278 -14.58 -18.99 0.83
C PRO A 278 -14.01 -17.59 0.57
N ILE A 279 -13.44 -17.42 -0.60
CA ILE A 279 -12.91 -16.13 -1.06
C ILE A 279 -13.82 -15.64 -2.18
N PRO A 280 -14.58 -14.56 -1.97
CA PRO A 280 -15.50 -14.06 -2.99
C PRO A 280 -14.73 -13.51 -4.19
N CYS A 281 -15.16 -13.92 -5.39
CA CYS A 281 -14.67 -13.43 -6.67
C CYS A 281 -15.82 -12.77 -7.44
N ALA A 282 -15.52 -11.69 -8.16
CA ALA A 282 -16.46 -11.06 -9.08
C ALA A 282 -16.75 -11.97 -10.29
N ALA A 283 -17.80 -11.65 -11.03
CA ALA A 283 -18.11 -12.32 -12.29
C ALA A 283 -16.97 -12.18 -13.30
N ASP A 284 -16.84 -13.17 -14.17
CA ASP A 284 -15.81 -13.19 -15.21
C ASP A 284 -15.93 -11.96 -16.11
N THR A 285 -14.81 -11.27 -16.29
CA THR A 285 -14.70 -10.07 -17.13
C THR A 285 -14.33 -10.38 -18.57
N GLY A 286 -13.97 -11.63 -18.89
CA GLY A 286 -13.42 -12.04 -20.18
C GLY A 286 -12.00 -11.57 -20.43
N LYS A 287 -11.36 -10.85 -19.47
CA LYS A 287 -9.98 -10.36 -19.58
C LYS A 287 -8.99 -11.38 -19.02
N LYS A 288 -7.84 -11.51 -19.70
CA LYS A 288 -6.78 -12.43 -19.34
C LYS A 288 -5.49 -11.70 -18.98
N VAL A 289 -4.89 -12.02 -17.85
CA VAL A 289 -3.63 -11.41 -17.40
C VAL A 289 -2.55 -12.48 -17.22
N ALA A 290 -1.41 -12.24 -17.83
CA ALA A 290 -0.20 -13.02 -17.59
C ALA A 290 0.56 -12.43 -16.39
N VAL A 291 0.84 -13.25 -15.39
CA VAL A 291 1.63 -12.86 -14.22
C VAL A 291 2.95 -13.61 -14.27
N ILE A 292 4.07 -12.90 -14.47
CA ILE A 292 5.41 -13.48 -14.63
C ILE A 292 6.15 -13.40 -13.30
N GLY A 293 6.42 -14.55 -12.71
CA GLY A 293 6.99 -14.74 -11.38
C GLY A 293 5.94 -15.12 -10.34
N GLY A 294 6.02 -16.35 -9.85
CA GLY A 294 5.13 -16.94 -8.83
C GLY A 294 5.63 -16.75 -7.39
N GLY A 295 6.43 -15.69 -7.14
CA GLY A 295 6.80 -15.24 -5.81
C GLY A 295 5.68 -14.48 -5.10
N PRO A 296 5.92 -13.90 -3.91
CA PRO A 296 4.89 -13.18 -3.14
C PRO A 296 4.18 -12.09 -3.94
N ALA A 297 4.92 -11.33 -4.75
CA ALA A 297 4.34 -10.26 -5.58
C ALA A 297 3.37 -10.82 -6.64
N GLY A 298 3.78 -11.85 -7.37
CA GLY A 298 2.95 -12.46 -8.41
C GLY A 298 1.75 -13.20 -7.82
N LEU A 299 1.93 -13.97 -6.74
CA LEU A 299 0.83 -14.66 -6.06
C LEU A 299 -0.21 -13.68 -5.52
N THR A 300 0.24 -12.55 -4.95
CA THR A 300 -0.67 -11.50 -4.48
C THR A 300 -1.39 -10.81 -5.63
N CYS A 301 -0.69 -10.49 -6.71
CA CYS A 301 -1.29 -9.92 -7.91
C CYS A 301 -2.35 -10.86 -8.51
N ALA A 302 -2.00 -12.13 -8.68
CA ALA A 302 -2.90 -13.16 -9.20
C ALA A 302 -4.16 -13.31 -8.33
N TYR A 303 -4.00 -13.32 -7.01
CA TYR A 303 -5.10 -13.36 -6.05
C TYR A 303 -6.08 -12.20 -6.23
N PHE A 304 -5.59 -10.97 -6.27
CA PHE A 304 -6.48 -9.80 -6.39
C PHE A 304 -7.10 -9.68 -7.78
N LEU A 305 -6.36 -10.00 -8.84
CA LEU A 305 -6.90 -10.01 -10.20
C LEU A 305 -8.03 -11.04 -10.34
N ARG A 306 -7.85 -12.23 -9.77
CA ARG A 306 -8.88 -13.27 -9.82
C ARG A 306 -10.11 -12.87 -8.99
N ARG A 307 -9.93 -12.22 -7.85
CA ARG A 307 -11.05 -11.65 -7.07
C ARG A 307 -11.83 -10.60 -7.85
N LEU A 308 -11.18 -9.85 -8.73
CA LEU A 308 -11.81 -8.89 -9.63
C LEU A 308 -12.48 -9.55 -10.87
N GLY A 309 -12.41 -10.86 -11.00
CA GLY A 309 -13.04 -11.62 -12.09
C GLY A 309 -12.18 -11.77 -13.35
N HIS A 310 -10.88 -11.42 -13.30
CA HIS A 310 -10.01 -11.62 -14.46
C HIS A 310 -9.47 -13.06 -14.53
N GLY A 311 -9.30 -13.60 -15.74
CA GLY A 311 -8.54 -14.81 -15.98
C GLY A 311 -7.05 -14.57 -15.72
N VAL A 312 -6.39 -15.46 -14.99
CA VAL A 312 -4.97 -15.28 -14.61
C VAL A 312 -4.19 -16.55 -14.91
N THR A 313 -3.03 -16.39 -15.56
CA THR A 313 -2.03 -17.44 -15.71
C THR A 313 -0.71 -16.99 -15.11
N LEU A 314 -0.19 -17.76 -14.16
CA LEU A 314 1.11 -17.57 -13.52
C LEU A 314 2.21 -18.31 -14.31
N PHE A 315 3.29 -17.61 -14.63
CA PHE A 315 4.51 -18.15 -15.23
C PHE A 315 5.64 -18.08 -14.23
N ASP A 316 6.38 -19.15 -14.01
CA ASP A 316 7.55 -19.12 -13.13
C ASP A 316 8.70 -19.95 -13.69
N MET A 317 9.92 -19.44 -13.57
CA MET A 317 11.12 -20.14 -14.01
C MET A 317 11.48 -21.33 -13.10
N MET A 318 10.97 -21.34 -11.87
CA MET A 318 11.23 -22.40 -10.91
C MET A 318 10.16 -23.49 -11.01
N PRO A 319 10.49 -24.73 -10.59
CA PRO A 319 9.54 -25.84 -10.67
C PRO A 319 8.34 -25.73 -9.72
N GLN A 320 8.47 -24.91 -8.67
CA GLN A 320 7.41 -24.68 -7.69
C GLN A 320 7.25 -23.19 -7.39
N LEU A 321 6.01 -22.74 -7.21
CA LEU A 321 5.70 -21.38 -6.85
C LEU A 321 6.16 -21.04 -5.42
N GLY A 322 6.33 -19.76 -5.13
CA GLY A 322 6.71 -19.22 -3.83
C GLY A 322 7.93 -18.28 -3.88
N GLY A 323 8.72 -18.31 -4.96
CA GLY A 323 9.87 -17.44 -5.12
C GLY A 323 10.83 -17.48 -3.93
N MET A 324 11.35 -16.34 -3.48
CA MET A 324 12.30 -16.27 -2.36
C MET A 324 11.73 -16.79 -1.02
N VAL A 325 10.42 -16.80 -0.82
CA VAL A 325 9.80 -17.40 0.39
C VAL A 325 10.00 -18.92 0.41
N ARG A 326 10.05 -19.55 -0.78
CA ARG A 326 10.33 -20.98 -0.90
C ARG A 326 11.82 -21.30 -0.96
N TYR A 327 12.56 -20.55 -1.76
CA TYR A 327 13.93 -20.87 -2.12
C TYR A 327 15.00 -20.15 -1.28
N GLY A 328 14.63 -19.02 -0.65
CA GLY A 328 15.54 -18.23 0.19
C GLY A 328 15.31 -18.42 1.69
N ILE A 329 14.06 -18.60 2.15
CA ILE A 329 13.77 -18.77 3.57
C ILE A 329 13.87 -20.26 3.93
N PRO A 330 14.69 -20.64 4.94
CA PRO A 330 14.87 -22.04 5.34
C PRO A 330 13.60 -22.68 5.94
N GLU A 331 13.52 -24.00 5.87
CA GLU A 331 12.41 -24.84 6.36
C GLU A 331 12.08 -24.58 7.83
N TYR A 332 13.09 -24.42 8.68
CA TYR A 332 12.91 -24.22 10.11
C TYR A 332 12.26 -22.87 10.47
N ARG A 333 12.28 -21.89 9.55
CA ARG A 333 11.55 -20.61 9.71
C ARG A 333 10.17 -20.67 9.07
N LEU A 334 10.08 -21.28 7.90
CA LEU A 334 8.83 -21.41 7.13
C LEU A 334 8.71 -22.83 6.56
N PRO A 335 7.97 -23.73 7.23
CA PRO A 335 7.71 -25.06 6.71
C PRO A 335 7.07 -25.00 5.32
N LYS A 336 7.60 -25.78 4.38
CA LYS A 336 7.16 -25.69 2.96
C LYS A 336 5.78 -26.26 2.74
N GLU A 337 5.31 -27.16 3.60
CA GLU A 337 3.93 -27.65 3.62
C GLU A 337 2.93 -26.53 3.95
N VAL A 338 3.29 -25.65 4.90
CA VAL A 338 2.48 -24.48 5.28
C VAL A 338 2.39 -23.49 4.12
N LEU A 339 3.53 -23.21 3.48
CA LEU A 339 3.58 -22.36 2.30
C LEU A 339 2.79 -22.97 1.14
N GLN A 340 2.91 -24.28 0.91
CA GLN A 340 2.18 -24.97 -0.16
C GLN A 340 0.68 -24.90 0.06
N TRP A 341 0.24 -25.14 1.30
CA TRP A 341 -1.18 -25.02 1.63
C TRP A 341 -1.73 -23.62 1.28
N GLU A 342 -0.98 -22.58 1.55
CA GLU A 342 -1.37 -21.20 1.24
C GLU A 342 -1.42 -20.94 -0.27
N ILE A 343 -0.39 -21.39 -1.02
CA ILE A 343 -0.33 -21.29 -2.48
C ILE A 343 -1.50 -22.03 -3.13
N ASP A 344 -1.78 -23.26 -2.68
CA ASP A 344 -2.90 -24.05 -3.19
C ASP A 344 -4.23 -23.32 -2.98
N GLY A 345 -4.39 -22.61 -1.86
CA GLY A 345 -5.56 -21.78 -1.61
C GLY A 345 -5.74 -20.64 -2.62
N ILE A 346 -4.64 -20.05 -3.06
CA ILE A 346 -4.63 -19.02 -4.10
C ILE A 346 -4.95 -19.64 -5.46
N LEU A 347 -4.30 -20.75 -5.83
CA LEU A 347 -4.54 -21.44 -7.11
C LEU A 347 -5.96 -21.96 -7.24
N ASN A 348 -6.57 -22.41 -6.15
CA ASN A 348 -7.96 -22.88 -6.11
C ASN A 348 -9.01 -21.81 -6.47
N LEU A 349 -8.61 -20.54 -6.61
CA LEU A 349 -9.49 -19.51 -7.18
C LEU A 349 -9.66 -19.64 -8.70
N GLY A 350 -9.08 -20.66 -9.33
CA GLY A 350 -9.09 -20.86 -10.78
C GLY A 350 -7.97 -20.08 -11.47
N ILE A 351 -6.79 -20.08 -10.86
CA ILE A 351 -5.57 -19.50 -11.43
C ILE A 351 -4.78 -20.63 -12.07
N ASP A 352 -4.54 -20.52 -13.37
CA ASP A 352 -3.64 -21.41 -14.09
C ASP A 352 -2.18 -21.09 -13.78
N HIS A 353 -1.30 -22.11 -13.83
CA HIS A 353 0.13 -21.86 -13.67
C HIS A 353 0.98 -22.71 -14.60
N ARG A 354 2.07 -22.13 -15.09
CA ARG A 354 3.08 -22.74 -15.95
C ARG A 354 4.44 -22.66 -15.25
N PRO A 355 4.85 -23.71 -14.53
CA PRO A 355 6.16 -23.77 -13.89
C PRO A 355 7.26 -24.11 -14.88
N SER A 356 8.52 -23.86 -14.48
CA SER A 356 9.73 -24.16 -15.26
C SER A 356 9.77 -23.50 -16.64
N VAL A 357 9.21 -22.31 -16.75
CA VAL A 357 9.25 -21.49 -17.98
C VAL A 357 9.82 -20.10 -17.69
N LYS A 358 10.79 -19.68 -18.49
CA LYS A 358 11.56 -18.47 -18.25
C LYS A 358 11.33 -17.43 -19.34
N LEU A 359 10.98 -16.22 -18.94
CA LEU A 359 10.85 -15.08 -19.83
C LEU A 359 12.18 -14.78 -20.54
N GLY A 360 12.14 -14.63 -21.87
CA GLY A 360 13.29 -14.36 -22.71
C GLY A 360 14.03 -15.62 -23.21
N GLU A 361 13.68 -16.81 -22.68
CA GLU A 361 14.19 -18.12 -23.13
C GLU A 361 13.06 -18.96 -23.73
N ASP A 362 12.01 -19.24 -22.95
CA ASP A 362 10.89 -20.11 -23.37
C ASP A 362 9.74 -19.32 -24.01
N PHE A 363 9.58 -18.07 -23.65
CA PHE A 363 8.54 -17.18 -24.17
C PHE A 363 8.98 -15.69 -24.10
N THR A 364 8.27 -14.84 -24.84
CA THR A 364 8.52 -13.39 -24.89
C THR A 364 7.25 -12.61 -24.54
N LEU A 365 7.37 -11.29 -24.32
CA LEU A 365 6.18 -10.44 -24.14
C LEU A 365 5.29 -10.42 -25.38
N ALA A 366 5.88 -10.45 -26.58
CA ALA A 366 5.14 -10.51 -27.84
C ALA A 366 4.34 -11.82 -27.96
N SER A 367 4.93 -12.98 -27.60
CA SER A 367 4.19 -14.25 -27.64
C SER A 367 3.01 -14.31 -26.68
N LEU A 368 3.06 -13.57 -25.56
CA LEU A 368 1.91 -13.46 -24.65
C LEU A 368 0.76 -12.65 -25.25
N GLU A 369 1.08 -11.61 -26.03
CA GLU A 369 0.09 -10.84 -26.78
C GLU A 369 -0.58 -11.73 -27.84
N ASP A 370 0.22 -12.52 -28.56
CA ASP A 370 -0.27 -13.50 -29.56
C ASP A 370 -1.14 -14.61 -28.90
N GLU A 371 -0.86 -15.01 -27.66
CA GLU A 371 -1.70 -15.93 -26.86
C GLU A 371 -3.01 -15.29 -26.37
N GLY A 372 -3.21 -14.00 -26.59
CA GLY A 372 -4.42 -13.25 -26.25
C GLY A 372 -4.49 -12.80 -24.80
N PHE A 373 -3.37 -12.54 -24.15
CA PHE A 373 -3.34 -11.85 -22.86
C PHE A 373 -3.54 -10.34 -23.05
N ASP A 374 -4.46 -9.76 -22.29
CA ASP A 374 -4.78 -8.33 -22.32
C ASP A 374 -3.76 -7.48 -21.56
N ALA A 375 -3.08 -8.06 -20.57
CA ALA A 375 -2.08 -7.37 -19.74
C ALA A 375 -1.04 -8.35 -19.20
N VAL A 376 0.13 -7.80 -18.85
CA VAL A 376 1.25 -8.54 -18.26
C VAL A 376 1.69 -7.86 -16.98
N PHE A 377 1.83 -8.62 -15.90
CA PHE A 377 2.45 -8.18 -14.65
C PHE A 377 3.83 -8.85 -14.50
N LEU A 378 4.87 -8.05 -14.20
CA LEU A 378 6.23 -8.52 -13.99
C LEU A 378 6.55 -8.55 -12.49
N GLY A 379 6.52 -9.74 -11.89
CA GLY A 379 6.87 -10.00 -10.49
C GLY A 379 8.09 -10.89 -10.36
N ILE A 380 9.12 -10.71 -11.21
CA ILE A 380 10.27 -11.60 -11.40
C ILE A 380 11.24 -11.67 -10.21
N GLY A 381 11.13 -10.77 -9.24
CA GLY A 381 11.97 -10.73 -8.04
C GLY A 381 13.42 -10.32 -8.31
N ALA A 382 14.27 -10.47 -7.28
CA ALA A 382 15.69 -10.15 -7.32
C ALA A 382 16.51 -11.40 -6.95
N TRP A 383 16.91 -12.16 -7.97
CA TRP A 383 17.64 -13.43 -7.82
C TRP A 383 19.16 -13.25 -7.88
N LYS A 384 19.64 -12.07 -8.25
CA LYS A 384 21.05 -11.78 -8.39
C LYS A 384 21.60 -11.13 -7.13
N ASP A 385 22.58 -11.78 -6.55
CA ASP A 385 23.32 -11.26 -5.40
C ASP A 385 24.26 -10.11 -5.78
N TYR A 386 24.62 -9.32 -4.77
CA TYR A 386 25.69 -8.34 -4.88
C TYR A 386 27.05 -9.00 -4.74
N SER A 387 27.96 -8.71 -5.67
CA SER A 387 29.38 -9.07 -5.57
C SER A 387 30.06 -8.18 -4.53
N LEU A 388 30.94 -8.75 -3.72
CA LEU A 388 31.78 -8.00 -2.77
C LEU A 388 32.88 -7.22 -3.49
N ARG A 389 33.22 -7.62 -4.72
CA ARG A 389 34.30 -7.05 -5.54
C ARG A 389 35.67 -7.15 -4.86
N ILE A 390 35.91 -8.27 -4.19
CA ILE A 390 37.18 -8.58 -3.56
C ILE A 390 37.91 -9.68 -4.34
N GLU A 391 39.23 -9.68 -4.22
CA GLU A 391 40.05 -10.71 -4.86
C GLU A 391 39.70 -12.09 -4.31
N GLY A 392 39.53 -13.08 -5.19
CA GLY A 392 39.26 -14.46 -4.82
C GLY A 392 37.81 -14.79 -4.49
N GLU A 393 36.85 -13.86 -4.60
CA GLU A 393 35.45 -14.11 -4.28
C GLU A 393 34.76 -15.20 -5.12
N ASN A 394 35.35 -15.56 -6.27
CA ASN A 394 34.83 -16.60 -7.17
C ASN A 394 35.58 -17.94 -7.02
N MET A 395 36.41 -18.11 -6.00
CA MET A 395 37.14 -19.35 -5.73
C MET A 395 36.18 -20.48 -5.37
N LYS A 396 36.62 -21.71 -5.63
CA LYS A 396 35.89 -22.91 -5.20
C LYS A 396 35.71 -22.89 -3.68
N GLY A 397 34.46 -23.07 -3.21
CA GLY A 397 34.08 -22.94 -1.80
C GLY A 397 33.50 -21.57 -1.44
N CYS A 398 33.51 -20.60 -2.37
CA CYS A 398 32.77 -19.33 -2.23
C CYS A 398 31.40 -19.45 -2.89
N TYR A 399 30.37 -19.00 -2.20
CA TYR A 399 28.99 -18.99 -2.66
C TYR A 399 28.39 -17.64 -2.36
N THR A 400 27.48 -17.17 -3.22
CA THR A 400 26.59 -16.08 -2.85
C THR A 400 25.47 -16.59 -1.96
N GLY A 401 24.90 -15.73 -1.11
CA GLY A 401 23.91 -16.16 -0.10
C GLY A 401 22.64 -16.72 -0.72
N ILE A 402 22.10 -16.06 -1.76
CA ILE A 402 20.89 -16.53 -2.46
C ILE A 402 21.15 -17.83 -3.21
N ASP A 403 22.28 -17.95 -3.91
CA ASP A 403 22.66 -19.18 -4.61
C ASP A 403 22.79 -20.36 -3.65
N PHE A 404 23.46 -20.15 -2.51
CA PHE A 404 23.59 -21.17 -1.46
C PHE A 404 22.25 -21.65 -0.92
N LEU A 405 21.37 -20.72 -0.50
CA LEU A 405 20.05 -21.05 0.04
C LEU A 405 19.14 -21.69 -1.03
N THR A 406 19.18 -21.21 -2.26
CA THR A 406 18.42 -21.78 -3.37
C THR A 406 18.85 -23.22 -3.67
N LYS A 407 20.17 -23.47 -3.76
CA LYS A 407 20.70 -24.82 -3.95
C LYS A 407 20.30 -25.76 -2.81
N PHE A 408 20.35 -25.26 -1.57
CA PHE A 408 19.91 -26.01 -0.40
C PHE A 408 18.41 -26.36 -0.48
N ALA A 409 17.56 -25.40 -0.79
CA ALA A 409 16.11 -25.60 -0.91
C ALA A 409 15.75 -26.59 -2.04
N LEU A 410 16.38 -26.48 -3.20
CA LEU A 410 16.16 -27.41 -4.32
C LEU A 410 16.56 -28.84 -3.97
N LYS A 411 17.64 -29.03 -3.24
CA LYS A 411 18.09 -30.36 -2.78
C LYS A 411 17.14 -30.98 -1.76
N GLN A 412 16.64 -30.19 -0.82
CA GLN A 412 15.62 -30.67 0.13
C GLN A 412 14.39 -31.20 -0.60
N GLN A 413 13.97 -30.54 -1.69
CA GLN A 413 12.82 -30.95 -2.50
C GLN A 413 13.07 -32.23 -3.30
N SER A 414 14.30 -32.48 -3.74
CA SER A 414 14.63 -33.66 -4.56
C SER A 414 14.68 -34.98 -3.79
N ASN A 415 14.56 -34.96 -2.45
CA ASN A 415 14.52 -36.14 -1.57
C ASN A 415 15.70 -37.14 -1.77
N THR A 416 16.82 -36.69 -2.38
CA THR A 416 17.95 -37.56 -2.71
C THR A 416 18.85 -37.91 -1.52
N GLY A 417 18.51 -37.45 -0.33
CA GLY A 417 19.13 -37.87 0.96
C GLY A 417 20.60 -37.53 1.16
N LYS A 418 21.31 -37.04 0.16
CA LYS A 418 22.71 -36.62 0.26
C LYS A 418 22.81 -35.11 0.11
N ASN A 419 23.28 -34.45 1.16
CA ASN A 419 23.69 -33.05 1.10
C ASN A 419 25.03 -32.96 0.36
N ASP A 420 24.98 -32.86 -1.00
CA ASP A 420 26.19 -32.71 -1.80
C ASP A 420 26.61 -31.25 -2.03
N ILE A 421 26.07 -30.30 -1.23
CA ILE A 421 26.63 -28.94 -1.22
C ILE A 421 27.97 -29.07 -0.45
N PRO A 422 29.13 -28.91 -1.13
CA PRO A 422 30.38 -29.01 -0.46
C PRO A 422 30.56 -27.83 0.47
N ILE A 423 30.42 -28.10 1.77
CA ILE A 423 30.72 -27.14 2.84
C ILE A 423 32.06 -27.47 3.48
N GLY A 424 32.79 -26.44 3.90
CA GLY A 424 34.00 -26.60 4.69
C GLY A 424 33.67 -26.94 6.16
N ARG A 425 34.68 -27.46 6.89
CA ARG A 425 34.56 -27.64 8.35
C ARG A 425 34.36 -26.30 9.07
N LYS A 426 35.00 -25.24 8.55
CA LYS A 426 34.86 -23.85 9.02
C LYS A 426 34.27 -23.01 7.90
N CYS A 427 33.21 -22.29 8.23
CA CYS A 427 32.49 -21.46 7.28
C CYS A 427 32.37 -20.02 7.80
N ALA A 428 32.60 -19.07 6.93
CA ALA A 428 32.38 -17.65 7.20
C ALA A 428 31.32 -17.09 6.26
N VAL A 429 30.37 -16.33 6.80
CA VAL A 429 29.35 -15.61 6.03
C VAL A 429 29.58 -14.11 6.20
N ILE A 430 29.65 -13.41 5.08
CA ILE A 430 29.88 -11.97 5.05
C ILE A 430 28.53 -11.26 4.94
N GLY A 431 28.22 -10.42 5.92
CA GLY A 431 26.99 -9.62 5.95
C GLY A 431 26.26 -9.70 7.28
N GLY A 432 25.33 -8.76 7.51
CA GLY A 432 24.55 -8.64 8.74
C GLY A 432 23.03 -8.63 8.52
N GLY A 433 22.56 -8.97 7.31
CA GLY A 433 21.13 -9.04 7.00
C GLY A 433 20.52 -10.41 7.25
N ASN A 434 19.19 -10.51 7.13
CA ASN A 434 18.45 -11.76 7.34
C ASN A 434 18.97 -12.93 6.48
N THR A 435 19.39 -12.67 5.23
CA THR A 435 19.99 -13.69 4.37
C THR A 435 21.27 -14.28 4.97
N ALA A 436 22.13 -13.43 5.57
CA ALA A 436 23.35 -13.90 6.23
C ALA A 436 23.04 -14.77 7.45
N ILE A 437 22.05 -14.36 8.25
CA ILE A 437 21.58 -15.16 9.40
C ILE A 437 21.01 -16.50 8.93
N ASP A 438 20.20 -16.52 7.87
CA ASP A 438 19.66 -17.75 7.31
C ASP A 438 20.78 -18.67 6.77
N CYS A 439 21.82 -18.11 6.15
CA CYS A 439 22.98 -18.88 5.69
C CYS A 439 23.74 -19.53 6.86
N VAL A 440 24.09 -18.78 7.92
CA VAL A 440 24.87 -19.33 9.05
C VAL A 440 24.08 -20.39 9.80
N ARG A 441 22.80 -20.15 10.06
CA ARG A 441 21.95 -21.13 10.74
C ARG A 441 21.72 -22.39 9.89
N THR A 442 21.72 -22.26 8.57
CA THR A 442 21.68 -23.40 7.64
C THR A 442 22.99 -24.16 7.68
N LEU A 443 24.16 -23.48 7.69
CA LEU A 443 25.49 -24.12 7.79
C LEU A 443 25.64 -24.91 9.08
N VAL A 444 25.18 -24.39 10.21
CA VAL A 444 25.15 -25.13 11.51
C VAL A 444 24.36 -26.44 11.35
N ARG A 445 23.20 -26.41 10.72
CA ARG A 445 22.35 -27.60 10.47
C ARG A 445 22.92 -28.57 9.47
N LEU A 446 23.78 -28.10 8.57
CA LEU A 446 24.55 -28.96 7.66
C LEU A 446 25.75 -29.62 8.32
N GLY A 447 26.07 -29.27 9.59
CA GLY A 447 27.13 -29.91 10.38
C GLY A 447 28.50 -29.25 10.23
N ALA A 448 28.58 -27.98 9.83
CA ALA A 448 29.83 -27.24 9.90
C ALA A 448 30.31 -27.12 11.36
N GLU A 449 31.60 -27.38 11.60
CA GLU A 449 32.19 -27.41 12.97
C GLU A 449 32.32 -26.01 13.57
N GLU A 450 32.56 -25.02 12.73
CA GLU A 450 32.68 -23.62 13.12
C GLU A 450 32.01 -22.74 12.07
N VAL A 451 31.08 -21.93 12.51
CA VAL A 451 30.35 -20.98 11.63
C VAL A 451 30.48 -19.57 12.19
N SER A 452 30.86 -18.63 11.34
CA SER A 452 31.11 -17.26 11.74
C SER A 452 30.37 -16.26 10.82
N ILE A 453 29.91 -15.15 11.39
CA ILE A 453 29.52 -13.95 10.65
C ILE A 453 30.66 -12.94 10.67
N VAL A 454 30.97 -12.37 9.54
CA VAL A 454 31.90 -11.24 9.37
C VAL A 454 31.11 -10.02 8.93
N TYR A 455 31.05 -9.00 9.79
CA TYR A 455 30.25 -7.83 9.54
C TYR A 455 31.04 -6.53 9.76
N ARG A 456 30.94 -5.59 8.80
CA ARG A 456 31.73 -4.36 8.78
C ARG A 456 31.36 -3.32 9.84
N ARG A 457 30.17 -3.41 10.43
CA ARG A 457 29.66 -2.52 11.48
C ARG A 457 29.51 -3.32 12.80
N THR A 458 28.82 -2.73 13.77
CA THR A 458 28.55 -3.41 15.05
C THR A 458 27.20 -4.15 15.01
N ARG A 459 26.87 -4.83 16.10
CA ARG A 459 25.58 -5.51 16.28
C ARG A 459 24.40 -4.55 16.09
N LYS A 460 24.55 -3.31 16.58
CA LYS A 460 23.46 -2.31 16.55
C LYS A 460 23.04 -1.94 15.12
N GLU A 461 23.99 -1.95 14.18
CA GLU A 461 23.75 -1.62 12.78
C GLU A 461 23.39 -2.84 11.92
N MET A 462 23.22 -4.02 12.52
CA MET A 462 22.77 -5.20 11.76
C MET A 462 21.31 -5.01 11.33
N PRO A 463 21.00 -5.12 10.03
CA PRO A 463 19.62 -4.99 9.56
C PRO A 463 18.80 -6.28 9.71
N ALA A 464 19.39 -7.36 10.23
CA ALA A 464 18.67 -8.60 10.53
C ALA A 464 17.75 -8.41 11.75
N ASN A 465 16.68 -9.21 11.81
CA ASN A 465 15.77 -9.23 12.95
C ASN A 465 16.53 -9.70 14.21
N ASP A 466 16.42 -8.95 15.31
CA ASP A 466 17.11 -9.24 16.57
C ASP A 466 16.83 -10.66 17.11
N VAL A 467 15.60 -11.14 17.00
CA VAL A 467 15.22 -12.49 17.40
C VAL A 467 16.04 -13.55 16.64
N GLU A 468 16.28 -13.32 15.34
CA GLU A 468 17.06 -14.24 14.50
C GLU A 468 18.56 -14.15 14.80
N ILE A 469 19.06 -12.95 15.15
CA ILE A 469 20.46 -12.77 15.59
C ILE A 469 20.70 -13.53 16.90
N VAL A 470 19.81 -13.36 17.88
CA VAL A 470 19.88 -14.07 19.16
C VAL A 470 19.80 -15.59 18.95
N ALA A 471 18.93 -16.06 18.06
CA ALA A 471 18.83 -17.47 17.74
C ALA A 471 20.14 -18.02 17.12
N ALA A 472 20.79 -17.25 16.23
CA ALA A 472 22.09 -17.64 15.68
C ALA A 472 23.19 -17.71 16.74
N GLU A 473 23.22 -16.76 17.70
CA GLU A 473 24.15 -16.79 18.84
C GLU A 473 23.94 -18.04 19.71
N HIS A 474 22.70 -18.38 20.04
CA HIS A 474 22.37 -19.58 20.81
C HIS A 474 22.74 -20.88 20.08
N GLU A 475 22.73 -20.87 18.74
CA GLU A 475 23.17 -21.98 17.91
C GLU A 475 24.71 -22.08 17.78
N GLY A 476 25.46 -21.18 18.44
CA GLY A 476 26.92 -21.21 18.50
C GLY A 476 27.64 -20.49 17.36
N VAL A 477 26.95 -19.67 16.59
CA VAL A 477 27.54 -18.82 15.53
C VAL A 477 28.43 -17.75 16.17
N LYS A 478 29.65 -17.60 15.67
CA LYS A 478 30.59 -16.57 16.11
C LYS A 478 30.40 -15.28 15.31
N PHE A 479 30.49 -14.13 15.97
CA PHE A 479 30.33 -12.82 15.32
C PHE A 479 31.64 -12.05 15.34
N HIS A 480 32.15 -11.68 14.17
CA HIS A 480 33.30 -10.81 13.96
C HIS A 480 32.79 -9.46 13.46
N PHE A 481 32.56 -8.56 14.39
CA PHE A 481 32.16 -7.18 14.11
C PHE A 481 33.33 -6.30 13.73
N LEU A 482 33.06 -5.19 13.06
CA LEU A 482 34.06 -4.22 12.62
C LEU A 482 35.15 -4.88 11.74
N ALA A 483 34.72 -5.77 10.87
CA ALA A 483 35.60 -6.54 9.99
C ALA A 483 35.11 -6.42 8.53
N ALA A 484 35.89 -5.74 7.69
CA ALA A 484 35.61 -5.56 6.26
C ALA A 484 36.50 -6.52 5.44
N PRO A 485 35.92 -7.48 4.71
CA PRO A 485 36.69 -8.43 3.91
C PRO A 485 37.46 -7.74 2.78
N THR A 486 38.69 -8.16 2.52
CA THR A 486 39.55 -7.60 1.47
C THR A 486 39.90 -8.60 0.38
N ARG A 487 40.13 -9.85 0.75
CA ARG A 487 40.41 -10.93 -0.21
C ARG A 487 40.16 -12.31 0.38
N VAL A 488 39.91 -13.26 -0.50
CA VAL A 488 39.91 -14.70 -0.20
C VAL A 488 41.24 -15.30 -0.68
N ILE A 489 41.87 -16.09 0.16
CA ILE A 489 43.17 -16.76 -0.13
C ILE A 489 42.88 -18.25 -0.31
N SER A 490 43.44 -18.86 -1.38
CA SER A 490 43.27 -20.27 -1.68
C SER A 490 44.26 -21.14 -0.89
N ASP A 491 43.89 -22.42 -0.75
CA ASP A 491 44.86 -23.51 -0.46
C ASP A 491 45.62 -23.91 -1.74
N ASP A 492 46.53 -24.90 -1.59
CA ASP A 492 47.30 -25.44 -2.73
C ASP A 492 46.44 -26.13 -3.78
N ASN A 493 45.17 -26.42 -3.49
CA ASN A 493 44.19 -27.04 -4.41
C ASN A 493 43.24 -26.04 -5.06
N GLY A 494 43.42 -24.76 -4.79
CA GLY A 494 42.55 -23.68 -5.32
C GLY A 494 41.20 -23.53 -4.62
N ASN A 495 41.01 -24.11 -3.45
CA ASN A 495 39.82 -23.91 -2.64
C ASN A 495 40.01 -22.71 -1.70
N ALA A 496 38.95 -22.02 -1.37
CA ALA A 496 38.95 -20.95 -0.37
C ALA A 496 39.41 -21.51 1.00
N ALA A 497 40.51 -20.97 1.54
CA ALA A 497 41.12 -21.43 2.81
C ALA A 497 41.12 -20.34 3.87
N HIS A 498 41.40 -19.11 3.52
CA HIS A 498 41.47 -17.99 4.44
C HIS A 498 40.67 -16.77 3.91
N LEU A 499 40.11 -16.02 4.83
CA LEU A 499 39.50 -14.73 4.55
C LEU A 499 40.31 -13.64 5.25
N GLU A 500 40.86 -12.70 4.47
CA GLU A 500 41.52 -11.53 5.01
C GLU A 500 40.53 -10.40 5.13
N PHE A 501 40.59 -9.66 6.23
CA PHE A 501 39.74 -8.49 6.43
C PHE A 501 40.48 -7.37 7.17
N LEU A 502 40.07 -6.14 6.92
CA LEU A 502 40.50 -4.96 7.68
C LEU A 502 39.69 -4.87 8.97
N LYS A 503 40.38 -4.53 10.05
CA LYS A 503 39.73 -4.14 11.31
C LYS A 503 39.23 -2.70 11.13
N MET A 504 37.93 -2.53 11.36
CA MET A 504 37.24 -1.24 11.17
C MET A 504 37.03 -0.52 12.50
N GLU A 505 36.77 0.78 12.39
CA GLU A 505 36.31 1.63 13.47
C GLU A 505 35.08 2.40 12.96
N LEU A 506 34.12 2.66 13.84
CA LEU A 506 32.96 3.48 13.47
C LEU A 506 33.40 4.94 13.40
N GLY A 507 33.13 5.60 12.30
CA GLY A 507 33.23 7.04 12.13
C GLY A 507 31.93 7.77 12.50
N GLU A 508 31.90 9.07 12.23
CA GLU A 508 30.65 9.84 12.27
C GLU A 508 29.64 9.26 11.27
N PRO A 509 28.33 9.30 11.59
CA PRO A 509 27.29 8.86 10.68
C PRO A 509 27.30 9.69 9.37
N ASP A 510 27.22 9.01 8.23
CA ASP A 510 27.11 9.57 6.87
C ASP A 510 25.65 9.75 6.42
#